data_5304b5e7e13a37ceca3ef829529269f3
#
_entry.id   5304b5e7e13a37ceca3ef829529269f3
#
_cell.length_a   1.000
_cell.length_b   1.000
_cell.length_c   1.000
_cell.angle_alpha   90.00
_cell.angle_beta   90.00
_cell.angle_gamma   90.00
#
_symmetry.space_group_name_H-M   'P 1'
#
loop_
_entity.id
_entity.type
_entity.pdbx_description
1 polymer ?
#
loop_
_entity_poly.entity_id
_entity_poly.type
_entity_poly.pdbx_seq_one_letter_code
_entity_poly.pdbx_strand_id
1 'polypeptide(L)'
;MLLVYDGPALENHKIPVKVLAQSLTALNRIADVANETIFADKSRVSLSVTTFKKGSFGVELVLDSSIFEAVTDILSGKPASAVANGIAIVSCLLEIFALKKWLKGRAITKIDTIPDREQKTIYVGKDSIVVNNTAFVVFQNSSVKRDCAEFVSPLNIEGISSLQLSDTKKVFEQTAVRRKSLQC
;
A
#
# COMPACT_ATOMS: atom_id res chain seq x y z
N MET A 1 -1.03 -5.34 9.40
CA MET A 1 -0.90 -5.52 7.93
C MET A 1 0.20 -6.53 7.65
N LEU A 2 0.05 -7.38 6.66
CA LEU A 2 1.04 -8.40 6.30
C LEU A 2 1.52 -8.15 4.86
N LEU A 3 2.85 -8.05 4.69
CA LEU A 3 3.52 -8.00 3.39
C LEU A 3 4.22 -9.34 3.15
N VAL A 4 3.92 -10.00 2.05
CA VAL A 4 4.50 -11.30 1.68
C VAL A 4 5.12 -11.20 0.29
N TYR A 5 6.35 -11.65 0.16
CA TYR A 5 7.00 -11.92 -1.11
C TYR A 5 7.08 -13.43 -1.32
N ASP A 6 6.85 -13.88 -2.54
CA ASP A 6 6.93 -15.28 -2.92
C ASP A 6 7.69 -15.46 -4.24
N GLY A 7 8.34 -16.63 -4.36
CA GLY A 7 9.08 -16.99 -5.54
C GLY A 7 10.31 -17.86 -5.25
N PRO A 8 10.81 -18.59 -6.25
CA PRO A 8 11.93 -19.54 -6.08
C PRO A 8 13.22 -18.88 -5.55
N ALA A 9 13.46 -17.59 -5.81
CA ALA A 9 14.62 -16.89 -5.24
C ALA A 9 14.54 -16.76 -3.70
N LEU A 10 13.37 -16.99 -3.10
CA LEU A 10 13.10 -16.83 -1.68
C LEU A 10 13.01 -18.17 -0.93
N GLU A 11 13.31 -19.30 -1.57
CA GLU A 11 13.27 -20.65 -0.96
C GLU A 11 14.16 -20.74 0.30
N ASN A 12 15.27 -19.97 0.32
CA ASN A 12 16.14 -19.88 1.49
C ASN A 12 15.75 -18.77 2.47
N HIS A 13 14.53 -18.22 2.36
CA HIS A 13 14.00 -17.13 3.20
C HIS A 13 14.92 -15.90 3.26
N LYS A 14 15.60 -15.56 2.17
CA LYS A 14 16.49 -14.41 2.08
C LYS A 14 16.02 -13.45 0.99
N ILE A 15 15.94 -12.18 1.33
CA ILE A 15 15.74 -11.08 0.38
C ILE A 15 16.90 -10.09 0.57
N PRO A 16 17.47 -9.51 -0.50
CA PRO A 16 18.49 -8.49 -0.34
C PRO A 16 17.98 -7.30 0.46
N VAL A 17 18.73 -6.90 1.50
CA VAL A 17 18.32 -5.80 2.40
C VAL A 17 17.98 -4.52 1.64
N LYS A 18 18.75 -4.16 0.62
CA LYS A 18 18.50 -2.98 -0.22
C LYS A 18 17.12 -3.03 -0.87
N VAL A 19 16.73 -4.19 -1.38
CA VAL A 19 15.43 -4.39 -2.07
C VAL A 19 14.28 -4.24 -1.09
N LEU A 20 14.37 -4.93 0.06
CA LEU A 20 13.37 -4.84 1.11
C LEU A 20 13.25 -3.41 1.65
N ALA A 21 14.39 -2.78 1.96
CA ALA A 21 14.42 -1.41 2.49
C ALA A 21 13.80 -0.40 1.51
N GLN A 22 14.09 -0.49 0.21
CA GLN A 22 13.47 0.37 -0.81
C GLN A 22 11.94 0.20 -0.84
N SER A 23 11.47 -1.05 -0.86
CA SER A 23 10.03 -1.34 -0.89
C SER A 23 9.32 -0.84 0.37
N LEU A 24 9.87 -1.11 1.57
CA LEU A 24 9.30 -0.65 2.83
C LEU A 24 9.32 0.88 2.95
N THR A 25 10.42 1.53 2.53
CA THR A 25 10.53 3.00 2.53
C THR A 25 9.50 3.63 1.59
N ALA A 26 9.29 3.05 0.41
CA ALA A 26 8.28 3.51 -0.52
C ALA A 26 6.87 3.37 0.07
N LEU A 27 6.57 2.24 0.71
CA LEU A 27 5.29 2.02 1.39
C LEU A 27 5.07 3.04 2.52
N ASN A 28 6.11 3.33 3.32
CA ASN A 28 6.04 4.33 4.39
C ASN A 28 5.72 5.73 3.82
N ARG A 29 6.39 6.16 2.74
CA ARG A 29 6.11 7.47 2.11
C ARG A 29 4.68 7.56 1.58
N ILE A 30 4.11 6.47 1.05
CA ILE A 30 2.70 6.45 0.64
C ILE A 30 1.79 6.56 1.86
N ALA A 31 2.13 5.87 2.96
CA ALA A 31 1.39 5.96 4.22
C ALA A 31 1.41 7.37 4.81
N ASP A 32 2.55 8.06 4.75
CA ASP A 32 2.68 9.45 5.21
C ASP A 32 1.75 10.38 4.42
N VAL A 33 1.75 10.30 3.08
CA VAL A 33 0.83 11.11 2.23
C VAL A 33 -0.64 10.76 2.51
N ALA A 34 -0.95 9.47 2.72
CA ALA A 34 -2.31 9.06 3.09
C ALA A 34 -2.72 9.63 4.44
N ASN A 35 -1.81 9.58 5.42
CA ASN A 35 -2.03 10.13 6.76
C ASN A 35 -2.30 11.65 6.72
N GLU A 36 -1.45 12.41 6.04
CA GLU A 36 -1.62 13.86 5.84
C GLU A 36 -2.96 14.18 5.17
N THR A 37 -3.36 13.40 4.16
CA THR A 37 -4.62 13.60 3.44
C THR A 37 -5.84 13.30 4.30
N ILE A 38 -5.77 12.25 5.15
CA ILE A 38 -6.91 11.81 5.97
C ILE A 38 -7.05 12.67 7.23
N PHE A 39 -5.93 13.03 7.88
CA PHE A 39 -5.93 13.60 9.22
C PHE A 39 -5.40 15.03 9.30
N ALA A 40 -5.04 15.66 8.17
CA ALA A 40 -4.60 17.06 8.09
C ALA A 40 -3.51 17.40 9.13
N ASP A 41 -2.39 16.72 9.10
CA ASP A 41 -1.21 16.90 9.96
C ASP A 41 -1.42 16.67 11.48
N LYS A 42 -2.54 16.16 11.88
CA LYS A 42 -2.82 15.99 13.32
C LYS A 42 -2.16 14.77 13.94
N SER A 43 -1.71 13.82 13.13
CA SER A 43 -1.07 12.62 13.63
C SER A 43 0.16 12.25 12.80
N ARG A 44 1.21 11.77 13.44
CA ARG A 44 2.33 11.13 12.75
C ARG A 44 2.17 9.63 12.86
N VAL A 45 2.18 8.96 11.72
CA VAL A 45 2.13 7.50 11.65
C VAL A 45 3.47 7.00 11.16
N SER A 46 4.02 6.00 11.81
CA SER A 46 5.23 5.32 11.36
C SER A 46 4.94 3.86 11.05
N LEU A 47 5.55 3.36 10.00
CA LEU A 47 5.48 1.96 9.63
C LEU A 47 6.59 1.19 10.33
N SER A 48 6.23 0.29 11.25
CA SER A 48 7.15 -0.55 11.99
C SER A 48 7.08 -2.01 11.53
N VAL A 49 8.23 -2.68 11.52
CA VAL A 49 8.30 -4.13 11.29
C VAL A 49 8.25 -4.84 12.64
N THR A 50 7.28 -5.74 12.82
CA THR A 50 7.12 -6.46 14.09
C THR A 50 7.70 -7.86 14.04
N THR A 51 7.42 -8.64 12.99
CA THR A 51 7.89 -10.03 12.88
C THR A 51 8.10 -10.45 11.43
N PHE A 52 8.89 -11.52 11.25
CA PHE A 52 8.99 -12.27 9.99
C PHE A 52 8.29 -13.61 10.14
N LYS A 53 7.35 -13.94 9.26
CA LYS A 53 6.67 -15.25 9.28
C LYS A 53 7.53 -16.33 8.65
N LYS A 54 7.56 -17.53 9.29
CA LYS A 54 8.27 -18.71 8.80
C LYS A 54 7.53 -19.31 7.59
N GLY A 55 8.24 -19.60 6.51
CA GLY A 55 7.70 -20.34 5.34
C GLY A 55 7.69 -19.55 4.03
N SER A 56 7.26 -18.32 4.00
CA SER A 56 7.43 -17.33 2.93
C SER A 56 8.18 -16.14 3.49
N PHE A 57 8.72 -15.27 2.64
CA PHE A 57 9.30 -14.03 3.15
C PHE A 57 8.16 -13.07 3.50
N GLY A 58 7.60 -13.23 4.70
CA GLY A 58 6.52 -12.41 5.22
C GLY A 58 7.01 -11.42 6.27
N VAL A 59 6.60 -10.16 6.12
CA VAL A 59 6.90 -9.06 7.04
C VAL A 59 5.58 -8.57 7.63
N GLU A 60 5.44 -8.69 8.94
CA GLU A 60 4.30 -8.09 9.63
C GLU A 60 4.59 -6.61 9.91
N LEU A 61 3.70 -5.76 9.44
CA LEU A 61 3.82 -4.32 9.50
C LEU A 61 2.73 -3.75 10.41
N VAL A 62 3.12 -2.87 11.31
CA VAL A 62 2.22 -2.10 12.17
C VAL A 62 2.36 -0.63 11.83
N LEU A 63 1.23 0.04 11.71
CA LEU A 63 1.17 1.49 11.66
C LEU A 63 0.99 1.99 13.10
N ASP A 64 2.05 2.55 13.64
CA ASP A 64 2.04 3.12 14.98
C ASP A 64 1.70 4.61 14.91
N SER A 65 0.73 5.04 15.70
CA SER A 65 0.60 6.46 16.00
C SER A 65 1.81 6.92 16.83
N SER A 66 2.23 8.17 16.67
CA SER A 66 3.38 8.67 17.41
C SER A 66 3.17 8.49 18.93
N ILE A 67 4.26 8.22 19.65
CA ILE A 67 4.24 8.08 21.14
C ILE A 67 3.52 9.27 21.80
N PHE A 68 3.58 10.45 21.18
CA PHE A 68 2.93 11.66 21.69
C PHE A 68 1.39 11.57 21.64
N GLU A 69 0.82 10.95 20.60
CA GLU A 69 -0.63 10.72 20.52
C GLU A 69 -1.09 9.63 21.48
N ALA A 70 -0.32 8.55 21.62
CA ALA A 70 -0.61 7.49 22.57
C ALA A 70 -0.65 8.04 24.01
N VAL A 71 0.24 8.94 24.37
CA VAL A 71 0.25 9.61 25.68
C VAL A 71 -0.94 10.57 25.82
N THR A 72 -1.27 11.33 24.78
CA THR A 72 -2.39 12.28 24.79
C THR A 72 -3.73 11.54 24.82
N ASP A 73 -3.87 10.44 24.11
CA ASP A 73 -5.07 9.60 24.10
C ASP A 73 -5.28 8.88 25.44
N ILE A 74 -4.20 8.40 26.08
CA ILE A 74 -4.25 7.83 27.44
C ILE A 74 -4.70 8.90 28.45
N LEU A 75 -4.17 10.10 28.36
CA LEU A 75 -4.51 11.21 29.26
C LEU A 75 -5.93 11.76 29.02
N SER A 76 -6.43 11.68 27.78
CA SER A 76 -7.77 12.14 27.38
C SER A 76 -8.87 11.07 27.49
N GLY A 77 -8.53 9.83 27.83
CA GLY A 77 -9.47 8.71 27.94
C GLY A 77 -10.04 8.22 26.59
N LYS A 78 -9.37 8.49 25.47
CA LYS A 78 -9.81 8.12 24.11
C LYS A 78 -8.84 7.14 23.42
N PRO A 79 -8.71 5.88 23.87
CA PRO A 79 -7.78 4.92 23.25
C PRO A 79 -8.21 4.42 21.86
N ALA A 80 -9.41 4.78 21.39
CA ALA A 80 -9.98 4.23 20.16
C ALA A 80 -9.52 4.94 18.86
N SER A 81 -8.94 6.14 18.93
CA SER A 81 -8.63 6.95 17.75
C SER A 81 -7.42 6.43 16.98
N ALA A 82 -6.36 6.04 17.65
CA ALA A 82 -5.12 5.58 17.01
C ALA A 82 -5.32 4.29 16.18
N VAL A 83 -6.09 3.34 16.71
CA VAL A 83 -6.43 2.09 16.00
C VAL A 83 -7.31 2.38 14.79
N ALA A 84 -8.30 3.25 14.93
CA ALA A 84 -9.18 3.65 13.82
C ALA A 84 -8.39 4.36 12.71
N ASN A 85 -7.44 5.20 13.06
CA ASN A 85 -6.56 5.90 12.14
C ASN A 85 -5.68 4.93 11.34
N GLY A 86 -5.06 3.95 12.00
CA GLY A 86 -4.28 2.90 11.34
C GLY A 86 -5.10 2.10 10.33
N ILE A 87 -6.34 1.72 10.68
CA ILE A 87 -7.27 0.99 9.78
C ILE A 87 -7.61 1.84 8.54
N ALA A 88 -7.87 3.13 8.72
CA ALA A 88 -8.19 4.03 7.60
C ALA A 88 -7.02 4.14 6.61
N ILE A 89 -5.79 4.30 7.11
CA ILE A 89 -4.58 4.36 6.27
C ILE A 89 -4.37 3.04 5.54
N VAL A 90 -4.44 1.89 6.23
CA VAL A 90 -4.29 0.57 5.59
C VAL A 90 -5.32 0.36 4.49
N SER A 91 -6.58 0.72 4.74
CA SER A 91 -7.63 0.63 3.72
C SER A 91 -7.33 1.52 2.51
N CYS A 92 -6.86 2.75 2.74
CA CYS A 92 -6.44 3.68 1.69
C CYS A 92 -5.28 3.11 0.85
N LEU A 93 -4.24 2.56 1.49
CA LEU A 93 -3.10 1.93 0.82
C LEU A 93 -3.54 0.78 -0.09
N LEU A 94 -4.39 -0.13 0.40
CA LEU A 94 -4.89 -1.26 -0.37
C LEU A 94 -5.72 -0.81 -1.58
N GLU A 95 -6.52 0.24 -1.44
CA GLU A 95 -7.29 0.81 -2.56
C GLU A 95 -6.40 1.52 -3.58
N ILE A 96 -5.34 2.23 -3.16
CA ILE A 96 -4.35 2.84 -4.06
C ILE A 96 -3.68 1.75 -4.93
N PHE A 97 -3.24 0.66 -4.31
CA PHE A 97 -2.61 -0.43 -5.05
C PHE A 97 -3.60 -1.17 -5.96
N ALA A 98 -4.84 -1.38 -5.52
CA ALA A 98 -5.90 -1.95 -6.36
C ALA A 98 -6.19 -1.08 -7.59
N LEU A 99 -6.30 0.24 -7.40
CA LEU A 99 -6.48 1.20 -8.50
C LEU A 99 -5.30 1.17 -9.47
N LYS A 100 -4.05 1.20 -8.96
CA LYS A 100 -2.85 1.08 -9.79
C LYS A 100 -2.84 -0.20 -10.62
N LYS A 101 -3.12 -1.34 -9.98
CA LYS A 101 -3.19 -2.65 -10.63
C LYS A 101 -4.27 -2.68 -11.72
N TRP A 102 -5.44 -2.09 -11.45
CA TRP A 102 -6.54 -2.01 -12.41
C TRP A 102 -6.21 -1.11 -13.61
N LEU A 103 -5.59 0.04 -13.36
CA LEU A 103 -5.17 0.97 -14.42
C LEU A 103 -4.16 0.35 -15.39
N LYS A 104 -3.23 -0.48 -14.94
CA LYS A 104 -2.18 -1.10 -15.78
C LYS A 104 -1.44 -0.09 -16.67
N GLY A 105 -1.24 1.14 -16.18
CA GLY A 105 -0.63 2.23 -16.93
C GLY A 105 -1.54 2.92 -17.94
N ARG A 106 -2.81 2.53 -18.05
CA ARG A 106 -3.79 3.17 -18.95
C ARG A 106 -4.18 4.55 -18.41
N ALA A 107 -4.47 5.48 -19.31
CA ALA A 107 -4.94 6.82 -18.95
C ALA A 107 -6.40 6.79 -18.51
N ILE A 108 -6.71 7.56 -17.47
CA ILE A 108 -8.09 7.81 -17.04
C ILE A 108 -8.78 8.68 -18.08
N THR A 109 -9.93 8.24 -18.58
CA THR A 109 -10.71 8.96 -19.61
C THR A 109 -11.80 9.84 -19.02
N LYS A 110 -12.37 9.45 -17.86
CA LYS A 110 -13.43 10.18 -17.19
C LYS A 110 -13.43 9.88 -15.69
N ILE A 111 -13.91 10.82 -14.88
CA ILE A 111 -14.09 10.69 -13.44
C ILE A 111 -15.48 11.23 -13.11
N ASP A 112 -16.31 10.41 -12.47
CA ASP A 112 -17.60 10.82 -11.92
C ASP A 112 -17.58 10.76 -10.40
N THR A 113 -18.09 11.79 -9.74
CA THR A 113 -18.30 11.78 -8.30
C THR A 113 -19.67 11.14 -8.02
N ILE A 114 -19.70 10.19 -7.09
CA ILE A 114 -20.97 9.58 -6.65
C ILE A 114 -21.59 10.51 -5.60
N PRO A 115 -22.77 11.09 -5.87
CA PRO A 115 -23.45 11.96 -4.90
C PRO A 115 -23.66 11.21 -3.56
N ASP A 116 -23.55 11.93 -2.46
CA ASP A 116 -23.78 11.44 -1.09
C ASP A 116 -22.88 10.27 -0.64
N ARG A 117 -21.81 9.97 -1.40
CA ARG A 117 -20.80 8.97 -1.05
C ARG A 117 -19.40 9.56 -1.20
N GLU A 118 -18.54 9.21 -0.28
CA GLU A 118 -17.11 9.55 -0.39
C GLU A 118 -16.40 8.64 -1.42
N GLN A 119 -16.97 8.54 -2.62
CA GLN A 119 -16.52 7.64 -3.67
C GLN A 119 -16.51 8.32 -5.03
N LYS A 120 -15.66 7.83 -5.92
CA LYS A 120 -15.57 8.23 -7.33
C LYS A 120 -15.62 7.01 -8.22
N THR A 121 -16.25 7.15 -9.38
CA THR A 121 -16.16 6.19 -10.47
C THR A 121 -15.10 6.65 -11.45
N ILE A 122 -14.09 5.84 -11.67
CA ILE A 122 -12.98 6.10 -12.58
C ILE A 122 -13.19 5.28 -13.83
N TYR A 123 -13.06 5.89 -15.00
CA TYR A 123 -13.26 5.25 -16.30
C TYR A 123 -11.97 5.18 -17.09
N VAL A 124 -11.79 4.07 -17.79
CA VAL A 124 -10.75 3.86 -18.82
C VAL A 124 -11.41 3.25 -20.05
N GLY A 125 -11.75 4.08 -21.03
CA GLY A 125 -12.59 3.66 -22.14
C GLY A 125 -13.98 3.20 -21.67
N LYS A 126 -14.30 1.90 -21.85
CA LYS A 126 -15.57 1.30 -21.42
C LYS A 126 -15.51 0.67 -20.02
N ASP A 127 -14.32 0.48 -19.48
CA ASP A 127 -14.12 -0.11 -18.16
C ASP A 127 -14.29 0.95 -17.07
N SER A 128 -14.78 0.55 -15.91
CA SER A 128 -14.86 1.43 -14.73
C SER A 128 -14.57 0.71 -13.43
N ILE A 129 -14.14 1.49 -12.44
CA ILE A 129 -13.91 1.05 -11.06
C ILE A 129 -14.40 2.13 -10.10
N VAL A 130 -14.98 1.71 -8.98
CA VAL A 130 -15.34 2.61 -7.88
C VAL A 130 -14.23 2.60 -6.85
N VAL A 131 -13.80 3.78 -6.42
CA VAL A 131 -12.74 3.96 -5.42
C VAL A 131 -13.17 5.00 -4.39
N ASN A 132 -12.63 4.91 -3.17
CA ASN A 132 -12.80 5.96 -2.17
C ASN A 132 -12.17 7.27 -2.67
N ASN A 133 -12.83 8.41 -2.42
CA ASN A 133 -12.34 9.73 -2.83
C ASN A 133 -10.95 10.04 -2.28
N THR A 134 -10.71 9.74 -1.00
CA THR A 134 -9.41 9.97 -0.35
C THR A 134 -8.31 9.15 -1.01
N ALA A 135 -8.53 7.85 -1.24
CA ALA A 135 -7.57 6.98 -1.92
C ALA A 135 -7.25 7.49 -3.33
N PHE A 136 -8.26 8.02 -4.04
CA PHE A 136 -8.07 8.62 -5.35
C PHE A 136 -7.25 9.92 -5.28
N VAL A 137 -7.52 10.81 -4.32
CA VAL A 137 -6.76 12.06 -4.12
C VAL A 137 -5.30 11.74 -3.82
N VAL A 138 -5.03 10.82 -2.89
CA VAL A 138 -3.68 10.35 -2.57
C VAL A 138 -2.99 9.76 -3.82
N PHE A 139 -3.68 8.92 -4.58
CA PHE A 139 -3.14 8.32 -5.81
C PHE A 139 -2.80 9.36 -6.89
N GLN A 140 -3.48 10.52 -6.95
CA GLN A 140 -3.15 11.58 -7.90
C GLN A 140 -1.81 12.26 -7.62
N ASN A 141 -1.30 12.18 -6.40
CA ASN A 141 0.00 12.73 -6.04
C ASN A 141 1.12 12.04 -6.86
N SER A 142 1.97 12.85 -7.51
CA SER A 142 3.04 12.34 -8.36
C SER A 142 4.09 11.52 -7.60
N SER A 143 4.37 11.89 -6.35
CA SER A 143 5.28 11.13 -5.48
C SER A 143 4.71 9.75 -5.19
N VAL A 144 3.41 9.64 -4.88
CA VAL A 144 2.72 8.37 -4.62
C VAL A 144 2.77 7.45 -5.84
N LYS A 145 2.58 7.97 -7.05
CA LYS A 145 2.69 7.17 -8.28
C LYS A 145 4.08 6.57 -8.44
N ARG A 146 5.12 7.35 -8.18
CA ARG A 146 6.52 6.88 -8.19
C ARG A 146 6.76 5.85 -7.10
N ASP A 147 6.35 6.15 -5.87
CA ASP A 147 6.55 5.28 -4.72
C ASP A 147 5.78 3.95 -4.86
N CYS A 148 4.59 3.95 -5.47
CA CYS A 148 3.91 2.72 -5.85
C CYS A 148 4.71 1.88 -6.86
N ALA A 149 5.46 2.48 -7.79
CA ALA A 149 6.32 1.72 -8.68
C ALA A 149 7.54 1.16 -7.96
N GLU A 150 8.09 1.92 -7.03
CA GLU A 150 9.23 1.51 -6.19
C GLU A 150 8.82 0.39 -5.22
N PHE A 151 7.65 0.46 -4.61
CA PHE A 151 7.11 -0.59 -3.73
C PHE A 151 7.03 -1.96 -4.42
N VAL A 152 6.62 -2.01 -5.68
CA VAL A 152 6.52 -3.28 -6.43
C VAL A 152 7.81 -3.64 -7.16
N SER A 153 8.88 -2.85 -7.05
CA SER A 153 10.14 -3.06 -7.76
C SER A 153 10.83 -4.42 -7.48
N PRO A 154 10.65 -5.05 -6.29
CA PRO A 154 11.16 -6.40 -6.05
C PRO A 154 10.70 -7.44 -7.07
N LEU A 155 9.53 -7.25 -7.69
CA LEU A 155 9.02 -8.14 -8.74
C LEU A 155 9.84 -8.08 -10.05
N ASN A 156 10.77 -7.14 -10.18
CA ASN A 156 11.72 -7.09 -11.30
C ASN A 156 12.95 -7.99 -11.08
N ILE A 157 13.11 -8.57 -9.89
CA ILE A 157 14.20 -9.47 -9.55
C ILE A 157 13.82 -10.87 -10.04
N GLU A 158 14.75 -11.51 -10.74
CA GLU A 158 14.56 -12.89 -11.20
C GLU A 158 14.31 -13.80 -10.00
N GLY A 159 13.26 -14.62 -10.11
CA GLY A 159 12.87 -15.57 -9.08
C GLY A 159 11.98 -14.99 -7.95
N ILE A 160 11.61 -13.71 -7.98
CA ILE A 160 10.50 -13.18 -7.16
C ILE A 160 9.25 -13.14 -8.03
N SER A 161 8.25 -13.95 -7.69
CA SER A 161 7.07 -14.19 -8.53
C SER A 161 5.88 -13.33 -8.14
N SER A 162 5.69 -13.04 -6.86
CA SER A 162 4.57 -12.25 -6.37
C SER A 162 4.90 -11.43 -5.13
N LEU A 163 4.10 -10.39 -4.94
CA LEU A 163 4.05 -9.54 -3.76
C LEU A 163 2.59 -9.43 -3.34
N GLN A 164 2.32 -9.70 -2.08
CA GLN A 164 0.99 -9.58 -1.49
C GLN A 164 1.04 -8.62 -0.32
N LEU A 165 0.10 -7.69 -0.28
CA LEU A 165 -0.15 -6.82 0.86
C LEU A 165 -1.58 -7.06 1.34
N SER A 166 -1.76 -7.38 2.61
CA SER A 166 -3.07 -7.73 3.14
C SER A 166 -3.30 -7.18 4.56
N ASP A 167 -4.55 -6.94 4.87
CA ASP A 167 -5.04 -6.79 6.23
C ASP A 167 -6.00 -7.95 6.56
N THR A 168 -6.80 -7.81 7.62
CA THR A 168 -7.79 -8.81 8.03
C THR A 168 -8.99 -8.95 7.07
N LYS A 169 -9.21 -7.97 6.17
CA LYS A 169 -10.41 -7.87 5.33
C LYS A 169 -10.12 -7.78 3.83
N LYS A 170 -8.99 -7.19 3.45
CA LYS A 170 -8.64 -6.92 2.04
C LYS A 170 -7.26 -7.46 1.70
N VAL A 171 -7.09 -7.88 0.47
CA VAL A 171 -5.83 -8.37 -0.09
C VAL A 171 -5.53 -7.66 -1.39
N PHE A 172 -4.33 -7.11 -1.49
CA PHE A 172 -3.71 -6.71 -2.74
C PHE A 172 -2.63 -7.71 -3.10
N GLU A 173 -2.64 -8.22 -4.33
CA GLU A 173 -1.61 -9.10 -4.87
C GLU A 173 -1.15 -8.60 -6.23
N GLN A 174 0.15 -8.57 -6.45
CA GLN A 174 0.78 -8.26 -7.72
C GLN A 174 1.75 -9.39 -8.08
N THR A 175 1.61 -9.91 -9.30
CA THR A 175 2.52 -10.91 -9.85
C THR A 175 3.54 -10.25 -10.77
N ALA A 176 4.73 -10.85 -10.87
CA ALA A 176 5.77 -10.45 -11.81
C ALA A 176 5.25 -10.65 -13.25
N VAL A 177 5.49 -9.66 -14.08
CA VAL A 177 5.23 -9.79 -15.51
C VAL A 177 6.39 -10.62 -16.10
N ARG A 178 6.11 -11.87 -16.50
CA ARG A 178 7.10 -12.68 -17.21
C ARG A 178 7.49 -11.94 -18.49
N ARG A 179 8.67 -11.37 -18.53
CA ARG A 179 9.29 -11.00 -19.81
C ARG A 179 9.54 -12.31 -20.55
N LYS A 180 8.83 -12.55 -21.66
CA LYS A 180 9.21 -13.61 -22.59
C LYS A 180 10.67 -13.32 -22.97
N SER A 181 11.59 -14.18 -22.54
CA SER A 181 12.93 -14.20 -23.10
C SER A 181 12.75 -14.45 -24.60
N LEU A 182 13.02 -13.43 -25.40
CA LEU A 182 13.30 -13.62 -26.81
C LEU A 182 14.57 -14.47 -26.86
N GLN A 183 14.40 -15.78 -26.99
CA GLN A 183 15.48 -16.65 -27.43
C GLN A 183 15.73 -16.25 -28.89
N CYS A 184 16.87 -15.59 -29.10
CA CYS A 184 17.49 -15.51 -30.43
C CYS A 184 18.09 -16.86 -30.78
#